data_85798993b359a1d57e4fbfddf66445f9
#
_entry.id   85798993b359a1d57e4fbfddf66445f9
#
_cell.length_a   1.000
_cell.length_b   1.000
_cell.length_c   1.000
_cell.angle_alpha   90.00
_cell.angle_beta   90.00
_cell.angle_gamma   90.00
#
_symmetry.space_group_name_H-M   'P 1'
#
loop_
_entity.id
_entity.type
_entity.pdbx_description
1 polymer ?
#
loop_
_entity_poly.entity_id
_entity_poly.type
_entity_poly.pdbx_seq_one_letter_code
_entity_poly.pdbx_strand_id
1 'polypeptide(L)'
;SVALELLELRDQALVGRQEEPAPASSPTSPAGRVVLMGQILVDLAVRGEALPSPGGDVWAVDEGMHVGGGFNALVAARRMGAKAVSLSPIGDGPYSSLIQAALTREGIADLGPRIAGIDNGFCIAFTDRTGERTFISTKGAETMAPASVWADFVRTMHPGDVLYIDGYLMDHPTNREAAEAALRALPEGVRVLLDVSPVIG
;
A
#
# COMPACT_ATOMS: atom_id res chain seq x y z
N SER A 1 0.73 14.48 14.70
CA SER A 1 1.07 13.97 13.38
C SER A 1 0.07 12.88 13.00
N VAL A 2 -0.12 12.65 11.72
CA VAL A 2 -1.08 11.66 11.19
C VAL A 2 -0.78 10.24 11.70
N ALA A 3 0.49 9.91 11.91
CA ALA A 3 0.87 8.62 12.50
C ALA A 3 0.33 8.47 13.93
N LEU A 4 0.36 9.54 14.73
CA LEU A 4 -0.22 9.57 16.07
C LEU A 4 -1.75 9.44 16.02
N GLU A 5 -2.43 10.11 15.10
CA GLU A 5 -3.88 9.99 14.93
C GLU A 5 -4.30 8.56 14.56
N LEU A 6 -3.53 7.87 13.70
CA LEU A 6 -3.78 6.46 13.37
C LEU A 6 -3.58 5.53 14.56
N LEU A 7 -2.55 5.77 15.37
CA LEU A 7 -2.31 5.01 16.59
C LEU A 7 -3.40 5.28 17.63
N GLU A 8 -3.83 6.53 17.78
CA GLU A 8 -4.94 6.90 18.67
C GLU A 8 -6.27 6.28 18.23
N LEU A 9 -6.56 6.24 16.94
CA LEU A 9 -7.75 5.57 16.40
C LEU A 9 -7.74 4.06 16.68
N ARG A 10 -6.57 3.42 16.51
CA ARG A 10 -6.38 2.02 16.91
C ARG A 10 -6.60 1.83 18.40
N ASP A 11 -5.99 2.67 19.21
CA ASP A 11 -6.08 2.56 20.68
C ASP A 11 -7.49 2.86 21.18
N GLN A 12 -8.22 3.81 20.56
CA GLN A 12 -9.64 4.03 20.84
C GLN A 12 -10.52 2.83 20.49
N ALA A 13 -10.21 2.10 19.42
CA ALA A 13 -10.87 0.86 19.05
C ALA A 13 -10.58 -0.29 20.04
N LEU A 14 -9.46 -0.20 20.77
CA LEU A 14 -9.00 -1.20 21.76
C LEU A 14 -9.27 -0.78 23.21
N VAL A 15 -9.74 0.45 23.48
CA VAL A 15 -10.07 0.93 24.83
C VAL A 15 -11.12 0.04 25.48
N GLY A 16 -10.75 -0.56 26.59
CA GLY A 16 -11.59 -1.51 27.35
C GLY A 16 -11.16 -2.97 27.24
N ARG A 17 -10.12 -3.28 26.47
CA ARG A 17 -9.56 -4.62 26.34
C ARG A 17 -8.26 -4.70 27.14
N GLN A 18 -8.25 -5.56 28.18
CA GLN A 18 -7.01 -5.86 28.89
C GLN A 18 -6.10 -6.69 27.98
N GLU A 19 -4.88 -6.21 27.75
CA GLU A 19 -3.85 -6.99 27.07
C GLU A 19 -3.41 -8.16 27.98
N GLU A 20 -3.98 -9.33 27.79
CA GLU A 20 -3.26 -10.54 28.15
C GLU A 20 -2.13 -10.75 27.14
N PRO A 21 -0.90 -11.08 27.59
CA PRO A 21 0.18 -11.41 26.67
C PRO A 21 -0.30 -12.57 25.80
N ALA A 22 -0.33 -12.38 24.50
CA ALA A 22 -0.75 -13.39 23.54
C ALA A 22 0.06 -14.67 23.80
N PRO A 23 -0.57 -15.85 24.02
CA PRO A 23 0.13 -17.09 24.19
C PRO A 23 0.98 -17.33 22.93
N ALA A 24 2.23 -17.77 23.12
CA ALA A 24 3.11 -18.14 22.04
C ALA A 24 2.35 -19.12 21.12
N SER A 25 2.02 -18.69 19.92
CA SER A 25 1.19 -19.43 18.98
C SER A 25 1.86 -20.75 18.63
N SER A 26 1.24 -21.86 18.97
CA SER A 26 1.59 -23.18 18.48
C SER A 26 1.53 -23.19 16.95
N PRO A 27 2.41 -23.94 16.24
CA PRO A 27 2.54 -23.90 14.78
C PRO A 27 1.37 -24.48 13.97
N THR A 28 0.18 -24.61 14.55
CA THR A 28 -1.01 -25.21 13.94
C THR A 28 -2.08 -24.22 13.52
N SER A 29 -1.92 -22.90 13.74
CA SER A 29 -2.83 -21.92 13.15
C SER A 29 -2.53 -21.79 11.66
N PRO A 30 -3.56 -21.75 10.78
CA PRO A 30 -3.34 -21.49 9.37
C PRO A 30 -2.53 -20.20 9.23
N ALA A 31 -1.47 -20.24 8.39
CA ALA A 31 -0.61 -19.09 8.17
C ALA A 31 -1.48 -17.87 7.83
N GLY A 32 -1.35 -16.81 8.63
CA GLY A 32 -2.11 -15.59 8.46
C GLY A 32 -1.83 -14.92 7.12
N ARG A 33 -2.74 -14.05 6.69
CA ARG A 33 -2.60 -13.27 5.47
C ARG A 33 -1.91 -11.94 5.78
N VAL A 34 -1.12 -11.44 4.83
CA VAL A 34 -0.71 -10.04 4.78
C VAL A 34 -1.65 -9.32 3.82
N VAL A 35 -2.40 -8.35 4.33
CA VAL A 35 -3.42 -7.60 3.60
C VAL A 35 -2.96 -6.16 3.46
N LEU A 36 -2.73 -5.72 2.22
CA LEU A 36 -2.37 -4.32 1.93
C LEU A 36 -3.62 -3.45 1.88
N MET A 37 -3.68 -2.46 2.73
CA MET A 37 -4.53 -1.28 2.63
C MET A 37 -3.65 -0.09 2.27
N GLY A 38 -3.57 0.25 0.99
CA GLY A 38 -2.61 1.25 0.51
C GLY A 38 -2.63 1.39 -1.00
N GLN A 39 -1.56 1.96 -1.53
CA GLN A 39 -1.42 2.29 -2.94
C GLN A 39 -0.54 1.27 -3.67
N ILE A 40 -0.97 0.91 -4.88
CA ILE A 40 -0.13 0.28 -5.89
C ILE A 40 -0.14 1.17 -7.13
N LEU A 41 1.03 1.53 -7.60
CA LEU A 41 1.24 2.40 -8.75
C LEU A 41 2.39 1.86 -9.61
N VAL A 42 2.68 2.53 -10.72
CA VAL A 42 3.78 2.16 -11.60
C VAL A 42 4.96 3.11 -11.40
N ASP A 43 6.14 2.56 -11.13
CA ASP A 43 7.38 3.31 -11.07
C ASP A 43 8.02 3.37 -12.46
N LEU A 44 8.21 4.57 -12.98
CA LEU A 44 9.00 4.88 -14.16
C LEU A 44 10.40 5.26 -13.68
N ALA A 45 11.28 4.28 -13.57
CA ALA A 45 12.65 4.48 -13.12
C ALA A 45 13.49 5.08 -14.26
N VAL A 46 14.19 6.17 -13.99
CA VAL A 46 15.08 6.84 -14.92
C VAL A 46 16.40 7.12 -14.23
N ARG A 47 17.51 6.77 -14.86
CA ARG A 47 18.86 7.08 -14.36
C ARG A 47 19.55 8.05 -15.31
N GLY A 48 20.23 9.06 -14.78
CA GLY A 48 20.99 10.04 -15.53
C GLY A 48 22.14 10.64 -14.73
N GLU A 49 22.94 11.53 -15.34
CA GLU A 49 24.03 12.22 -14.65
C GLU A 49 23.51 13.15 -13.54
N ALA A 50 22.52 13.96 -13.86
CA ALA A 50 21.86 14.90 -12.96
C ALA A 50 20.48 15.26 -13.50
N LEU A 51 19.59 15.79 -12.66
CA LEU A 51 18.35 16.40 -13.14
C LEU A 51 18.67 17.59 -14.07
N PRO A 52 17.93 17.75 -15.19
CA PRO A 52 18.13 18.90 -16.04
C PRO A 52 17.76 20.19 -15.31
N SER A 53 18.48 21.28 -15.63
CA SER A 53 18.02 22.61 -15.22
C SER A 53 16.69 22.96 -15.87
N PRO A 54 15.88 23.87 -15.30
CA PRO A 54 14.63 24.32 -15.92
C PRO A 54 14.84 24.72 -17.39
N GLY A 55 14.07 24.12 -18.30
CA GLY A 55 14.21 24.31 -19.76
C GLY A 55 15.34 23.52 -20.42
N GLY A 56 16.11 22.75 -19.63
CA GLY A 56 17.19 21.90 -20.15
C GLY A 56 16.70 20.51 -20.57
N ASP A 57 17.62 19.73 -21.14
CA ASP A 57 17.42 18.36 -21.60
C ASP A 57 18.60 17.49 -21.17
N VAL A 58 18.34 16.22 -20.83
CA VAL A 58 19.37 15.22 -20.52
C VAL A 58 18.95 13.87 -21.08
N TRP A 59 19.91 13.09 -21.54
CA TRP A 59 19.68 11.70 -21.91
C TRP A 59 19.75 10.79 -20.70
N ALA A 60 18.75 9.91 -20.57
CA ALA A 60 18.82 8.81 -19.62
C ALA A 60 19.92 7.82 -20.03
N VAL A 61 20.64 7.28 -19.06
CA VAL A 61 21.62 6.20 -19.26
C VAL A 61 21.02 4.83 -18.99
N ASP A 62 19.87 4.79 -18.29
CA ASP A 62 19.10 3.59 -17.99
C ASP A 62 17.66 3.96 -17.67
N GLU A 63 16.73 3.05 -17.98
CA GLU A 63 15.31 3.24 -17.72
C GLU A 63 14.63 1.91 -17.42
N GLY A 64 13.51 1.97 -16.70
CA GLY A 64 12.69 0.80 -16.42
C GLY A 64 11.28 1.18 -15.99
N MET A 65 10.36 0.23 -16.15
CA MET A 65 8.99 0.37 -15.69
C MET A 65 8.65 -0.82 -14.80
N HIS A 66 8.25 -0.54 -13.57
CA HIS A 66 7.99 -1.54 -12.54
C HIS A 66 6.70 -1.23 -11.81
N VAL A 67 6.04 -2.26 -11.28
CA VAL A 67 4.95 -2.06 -10.31
C VAL A 67 5.57 -1.83 -8.93
N GLY A 68 5.15 -0.77 -8.26
CA GLY A 68 5.73 -0.29 -7.00
C GLY A 68 4.68 0.00 -5.92
N GLY A 69 5.07 0.87 -4.98
CA GLY A 69 4.27 1.13 -3.79
C GLY A 69 4.16 -0.09 -2.87
N GLY A 70 3.00 -0.29 -2.28
CA GLY A 70 2.70 -1.42 -1.39
C GLY A 70 2.82 -2.80 -2.04
N PHE A 71 2.86 -2.88 -3.39
CA PHE A 71 3.12 -4.11 -4.11
C PHE A 71 4.43 -4.78 -3.68
N ASN A 72 5.49 -4.00 -3.45
CA ASN A 72 6.79 -4.53 -3.06
C ASN A 72 6.73 -5.29 -1.71
N ALA A 73 5.98 -4.77 -0.74
CA ALA A 73 5.77 -5.44 0.54
C ALA A 73 4.98 -6.75 0.39
N LEU A 74 3.95 -6.76 -0.47
CA LEU A 74 3.17 -7.97 -0.75
C LEU A 74 4.01 -9.04 -1.45
N VAL A 75 4.87 -8.67 -2.41
CA VAL A 75 5.80 -9.59 -3.07
C VAL A 75 6.79 -10.18 -2.07
N ALA A 76 7.36 -9.34 -1.20
CA ALA A 76 8.26 -9.82 -0.14
C ALA A 76 7.54 -10.84 0.76
N ALA A 77 6.33 -10.54 1.23
CA ALA A 77 5.52 -11.44 2.04
C ALA A 77 5.24 -12.78 1.32
N ARG A 78 4.86 -12.72 0.04
CA ARG A 78 4.62 -13.91 -0.80
C ARG A 78 5.87 -14.79 -0.93
N ARG A 79 7.02 -14.20 -1.21
CA ARG A 79 8.29 -14.91 -1.37
C ARG A 79 8.79 -15.50 -0.06
N MET A 80 8.35 -14.96 1.08
CA MET A 80 8.57 -15.53 2.42
C MET A 80 7.53 -16.59 2.82
N GLY A 81 6.61 -16.95 1.94
CA GLY A 81 5.63 -18.02 2.15
C GLY A 81 4.28 -17.58 2.74
N ALA A 82 4.07 -16.28 2.97
CA ALA A 82 2.78 -15.79 3.45
C ALA A 82 1.73 -15.75 2.32
N LYS A 83 0.46 -15.81 2.66
CA LYS A 83 -0.63 -15.43 1.75
C LYS A 83 -0.68 -13.90 1.69
N ALA A 84 -0.81 -13.33 0.50
CA ALA A 84 -0.88 -11.89 0.31
C ALA A 84 -2.16 -11.46 -0.42
N VAL A 85 -2.74 -10.37 0.02
CA VAL A 85 -3.98 -9.80 -0.51
C VAL A 85 -3.77 -8.30 -0.73
N SER A 86 -4.16 -7.80 -1.90
CA SER A 86 -4.21 -6.38 -2.20
C SER A 86 -5.64 -5.86 -2.08
N LEU A 87 -5.83 -4.77 -1.34
CA LEU A 87 -7.06 -3.96 -1.33
C LEU A 87 -6.85 -2.61 -2.03
N SER A 88 -5.73 -2.42 -2.74
CA SER A 88 -5.47 -1.20 -3.49
C SER A 88 -6.56 -1.00 -4.55
N PRO A 89 -7.14 0.21 -4.67
CA PRO A 89 -8.03 0.52 -5.77
C PRO A 89 -7.30 0.39 -7.11
N ILE A 90 -7.97 -0.19 -8.10
CA ILE A 90 -7.41 -0.41 -9.43
C ILE A 90 -8.36 0.16 -10.48
N GLY A 91 -7.82 0.95 -11.39
CA GLY A 91 -8.53 1.54 -12.51
C GLY A 91 -8.71 0.62 -13.70
N ASP A 92 -8.91 1.21 -14.87
CA ASP A 92 -9.19 0.50 -16.13
C ASP A 92 -8.24 0.87 -17.30
N GLY A 93 -7.12 1.55 -17.00
CA GLY A 93 -6.13 1.95 -18.00
C GLY A 93 -4.93 0.99 -18.15
N PRO A 94 -3.92 1.41 -18.94
CA PRO A 94 -2.70 0.63 -19.19
C PRO A 94 -1.91 0.30 -17.93
N TYR A 95 -1.72 1.25 -17.01
CA TYR A 95 -1.01 1.01 -15.75
C TYR A 95 -1.79 0.08 -14.83
N SER A 96 -3.11 0.22 -14.77
CA SER A 96 -4.00 -0.68 -14.06
C SER A 96 -3.87 -2.13 -14.57
N SER A 97 -3.81 -2.31 -15.88
CA SER A 97 -3.61 -3.62 -16.51
C SER A 97 -2.24 -4.23 -16.15
N LEU A 98 -1.19 -3.41 -16.13
CA LEU A 98 0.16 -3.82 -15.73
C LEU A 98 0.18 -4.27 -14.26
N ILE A 99 -0.47 -3.53 -13.37
CA ILE A 99 -0.59 -3.86 -11.95
C ILE A 99 -1.33 -5.20 -11.77
N GLN A 100 -2.46 -5.40 -12.44
CA GLN A 100 -3.22 -6.65 -12.36
C GLN A 100 -2.41 -7.85 -12.85
N ALA A 101 -1.68 -7.70 -13.96
CA ALA A 101 -0.78 -8.74 -14.46
C ALA A 101 0.34 -9.07 -13.46
N ALA A 102 0.90 -8.06 -12.79
CA ALA A 102 1.94 -8.26 -11.77
C ALA A 102 1.40 -8.96 -10.53
N LEU A 103 0.23 -8.58 -10.01
CA LEU A 103 -0.43 -9.25 -8.89
C LEU A 103 -0.70 -10.73 -9.20
N THR A 104 -1.22 -11.00 -10.39
CA THR A 104 -1.47 -12.36 -10.86
C THR A 104 -0.20 -13.19 -10.94
N ARG A 105 0.87 -12.65 -11.53
CA ARG A 105 2.16 -13.32 -11.68
C ARG A 105 2.78 -13.70 -10.34
N GLU A 106 2.65 -12.84 -9.32
CA GLU A 106 3.18 -13.09 -7.96
C GLU A 106 2.21 -13.91 -7.09
N GLY A 107 1.04 -14.29 -7.61
CA GLY A 107 0.04 -15.06 -6.86
C GLY A 107 -0.54 -14.28 -5.67
N ILE A 108 -0.67 -12.96 -5.81
CA ILE A 108 -1.28 -12.05 -4.84
C ILE A 108 -2.77 -11.93 -5.18
N ALA A 109 -3.64 -12.14 -4.21
CA ALA A 109 -5.08 -11.98 -4.40
C ALA A 109 -5.42 -10.48 -4.57
N ASP A 110 -6.06 -10.14 -5.68
CA ASP A 110 -6.51 -8.79 -5.99
C ASP A 110 -8.00 -8.65 -5.62
N LEU A 111 -8.26 -8.07 -4.46
CA LEU A 111 -9.60 -7.85 -3.88
C LEU A 111 -9.92 -6.36 -3.70
N GLY A 112 -9.11 -5.48 -4.28
CA GLY A 112 -9.32 -4.04 -4.27
C GLY A 112 -10.53 -3.61 -5.12
N PRO A 113 -11.10 -2.43 -4.84
CA PRO A 113 -12.19 -1.88 -5.62
C PRO A 113 -11.75 -1.53 -7.04
N ARG A 114 -12.68 -1.63 -7.98
CA ARG A 114 -12.49 -1.20 -9.37
C ARG A 114 -13.02 0.21 -9.55
N ILE A 115 -12.19 1.09 -10.09
CA ILE A 115 -12.51 2.50 -10.33
C ILE A 115 -12.55 2.71 -11.84
N ALA A 116 -13.76 2.90 -12.39
CA ALA A 116 -13.94 3.04 -13.82
C ALA A 116 -13.58 4.46 -14.31
N GLY A 117 -13.09 4.56 -15.53
CA GLY A 117 -12.83 5.83 -16.23
C GLY A 117 -11.53 6.52 -15.82
N ILE A 118 -10.66 5.87 -15.05
CA ILE A 118 -9.36 6.40 -14.64
C ILE A 118 -8.33 5.29 -14.55
N ASP A 119 -7.09 5.60 -14.91
CA ASP A 119 -5.96 4.68 -14.72
C ASP A 119 -5.35 4.82 -13.31
N ASN A 120 -4.52 3.85 -12.91
CA ASN A 120 -3.64 4.02 -11.77
C ASN A 120 -2.57 5.08 -12.05
N GLY A 121 -2.12 5.74 -11.00
CA GLY A 121 -1.03 6.70 -11.07
C GLY A 121 0.32 6.05 -11.36
N PHE A 122 1.30 6.90 -11.62
CA PHE A 122 2.70 6.52 -11.77
C PHE A 122 3.60 7.48 -11.00
N CYS A 123 4.81 7.01 -10.71
CA CYS A 123 5.87 7.80 -10.12
C CYS A 123 7.09 7.79 -11.03
N ILE A 124 7.57 8.96 -11.48
CA ILE A 124 8.88 9.08 -12.08
C ILE A 124 9.91 9.09 -10.96
N ALA A 125 10.79 8.09 -10.95
CA ALA A 125 11.88 7.95 -9.99
C ALA A 125 13.21 8.22 -10.71
N PHE A 126 13.69 9.45 -10.65
CA PHE A 126 14.97 9.82 -11.22
C PHE A 126 16.09 9.52 -10.22
N THR A 127 17.12 8.78 -10.66
CA THR A 127 18.33 8.51 -9.88
C THR A 127 19.52 9.16 -10.56
N ASP A 128 20.22 10.04 -9.86
CA ASP A 128 21.41 10.70 -10.37
C ASP A 128 22.68 9.82 -10.21
N ARG A 129 23.83 10.32 -10.69
CA ARG A 129 25.13 9.62 -10.61
C ARG A 129 25.61 9.38 -9.18
N THR A 130 25.10 10.10 -8.18
CA THR A 130 25.45 9.93 -6.77
C THR A 130 24.59 8.86 -6.08
N GLY A 131 23.51 8.40 -6.74
CA GLY A 131 22.51 7.50 -6.20
C GLY A 131 21.37 8.23 -5.48
N GLU A 132 21.35 9.56 -5.49
CA GLU A 132 20.24 10.35 -4.95
C GLU A 132 19.01 10.19 -5.84
N ARG A 133 17.84 10.05 -5.21
CA ARG A 133 16.57 9.83 -5.92
C ARG A 133 15.62 11.00 -5.75
N THR A 134 15.06 11.45 -6.85
CA THR A 134 14.02 12.48 -6.89
C THR A 134 12.76 11.91 -7.53
N PHE A 135 11.61 12.22 -6.95
CA PHE A 135 10.34 11.61 -7.34
C PHE A 135 9.34 12.66 -7.81
N ILE A 136 8.59 12.30 -8.87
CA ILE A 136 7.42 13.05 -9.34
C ILE A 136 6.28 12.04 -9.44
N SER A 137 5.29 12.15 -8.55
CA SER A 137 4.17 11.22 -8.50
C SER A 137 2.91 11.85 -9.04
N THR A 138 2.11 11.06 -9.74
CA THR A 138 0.76 11.40 -10.18
C THR A 138 -0.27 10.74 -9.25
N LYS A 139 -1.53 11.13 -9.39
CA LYS A 139 -2.66 10.57 -8.65
C LYS A 139 -3.59 9.87 -9.63
N GLY A 140 -4.01 8.66 -9.31
CA GLY A 140 -4.91 7.86 -10.12
C GLY A 140 -5.92 7.10 -9.26
N ALA A 141 -6.39 5.98 -9.78
CA ALA A 141 -7.40 5.14 -9.14
C ALA A 141 -7.02 4.72 -7.70
N GLU A 142 -5.71 4.51 -7.43
CA GLU A 142 -5.20 4.12 -6.11
C GLU A 142 -5.51 5.13 -5.00
N THR A 143 -5.88 6.36 -5.36
CA THR A 143 -6.23 7.42 -4.41
C THR A 143 -7.73 7.52 -4.11
N MET A 144 -8.55 6.61 -4.64
CA MET A 144 -10.01 6.72 -4.69
C MET A 144 -10.74 5.55 -4.00
N ALA A 145 -10.24 5.08 -2.86
CA ALA A 145 -10.88 3.99 -2.13
C ALA A 145 -12.28 4.40 -1.63
N PRO A 146 -13.35 3.68 -2.00
CA PRO A 146 -14.67 3.91 -1.41
C PRO A 146 -14.66 3.61 0.08
N ALA A 147 -15.24 4.50 0.90
CA ALA A 147 -15.16 4.45 2.36
C ALA A 147 -15.60 3.12 2.98
N SER A 148 -16.60 2.43 2.41
CA SER A 148 -17.12 1.17 2.93
C SER A 148 -16.27 -0.05 2.58
N VAL A 149 -15.56 -0.05 1.43
CA VAL A 149 -14.95 -1.27 0.88
C VAL A 149 -13.89 -1.85 1.79
N TRP A 150 -13.01 -1.01 2.32
CA TRP A 150 -11.96 -1.47 3.24
C TRP A 150 -12.55 -1.90 4.59
N ALA A 151 -13.54 -1.14 5.12
CA ALA A 151 -14.21 -1.47 6.36
C ALA A 151 -14.97 -2.81 6.29
N ASP A 152 -15.60 -3.10 5.15
CA ASP A 152 -16.29 -4.37 4.94
C ASP A 152 -15.31 -5.54 4.83
N PHE A 153 -14.19 -5.34 4.14
CA PHE A 153 -13.18 -6.37 4.02
C PHE A 153 -12.52 -6.71 5.36
N VAL A 154 -12.07 -5.70 6.14
CA VAL A 154 -11.35 -5.96 7.39
C VAL A 154 -12.17 -6.73 8.41
N ARG A 155 -13.51 -6.64 8.39
CA ARG A 155 -14.39 -7.47 9.22
C ARG A 155 -14.26 -8.98 8.94
N THR A 156 -13.71 -9.35 7.80
CA THR A 156 -13.44 -10.75 7.41
C THR A 156 -12.06 -11.24 7.82
N MET A 157 -11.25 -10.39 8.43
CA MET A 157 -9.92 -10.75 8.91
C MET A 157 -10.01 -11.53 10.23
N HIS A 158 -8.98 -12.32 10.50
CA HIS A 158 -8.93 -13.20 11.65
C HIS A 158 -7.64 -12.99 12.46
N PRO A 159 -7.60 -13.41 13.72
CA PRO A 159 -6.37 -13.44 14.49
C PRO A 159 -5.26 -14.18 13.74
N GLY A 160 -4.08 -13.55 13.65
CA GLY A 160 -2.95 -14.03 12.85
C GLY A 160 -2.79 -13.33 11.50
N ASP A 161 -3.83 -12.70 10.96
CA ASP A 161 -3.70 -11.79 9.82
C ASP A 161 -2.93 -10.52 10.21
N VAL A 162 -2.31 -9.90 9.22
CA VAL A 162 -1.61 -8.60 9.35
C VAL A 162 -2.23 -7.62 8.36
N LEU A 163 -2.75 -6.51 8.84
CA LEU A 163 -3.13 -5.38 8.03
C LEU A 163 -1.88 -4.49 7.83
N TYR A 164 -1.36 -4.46 6.62
CA TYR A 164 -0.28 -3.55 6.23
C TYR A 164 -0.87 -2.27 5.66
N ILE A 165 -0.55 -1.16 6.29
CA ILE A 165 -0.98 0.19 5.88
C ILE A 165 0.22 0.91 5.28
N ASP A 166 0.07 1.32 4.02
CA ASP A 166 0.98 2.21 3.34
C ASP A 166 0.63 3.65 3.69
N GLY A 167 1.54 4.36 4.33
CA GLY A 167 1.31 5.70 4.84
C GLY A 167 0.99 6.75 3.78
N TYR A 168 1.40 6.55 2.53
CA TYR A 168 1.03 7.45 1.43
C TYR A 168 -0.48 7.58 1.22
N LEU A 169 -1.26 6.56 1.59
CA LEU A 169 -2.73 6.64 1.50
C LEU A 169 -3.30 7.82 2.30
N MET A 170 -2.60 8.25 3.35
CA MET A 170 -3.08 9.32 4.25
C MET A 170 -3.01 10.71 3.63
N ASP A 171 -2.25 10.89 2.54
CA ASP A 171 -2.20 12.15 1.79
C ASP A 171 -3.45 12.38 0.92
N HIS A 172 -4.35 11.40 0.87
CA HIS A 172 -5.56 11.45 0.06
C HIS A 172 -6.82 11.40 0.94
N PRO A 173 -7.66 12.46 0.98
CA PRO A 173 -8.81 12.54 1.88
C PRO A 173 -9.75 11.34 1.78
N THR A 174 -10.04 10.86 0.56
CA THR A 174 -10.90 9.70 0.33
C THR A 174 -10.33 8.43 0.94
N ASN A 175 -9.03 8.17 0.74
CA ASN A 175 -8.36 7.00 1.30
C ASN A 175 -8.23 7.11 2.83
N ARG A 176 -7.98 8.32 3.34
CA ARG A 176 -7.93 8.56 4.79
C ARG A 176 -9.25 8.19 5.45
N GLU A 177 -10.38 8.69 4.92
CA GLU A 177 -11.71 8.37 5.43
C GLU A 177 -11.98 6.85 5.41
N ALA A 178 -11.63 6.18 4.29
CA ALA A 178 -11.76 4.74 4.15
C ALA A 178 -10.89 3.96 5.14
N ALA A 179 -9.63 4.41 5.35
CA ALA A 179 -8.70 3.79 6.29
C ALA A 179 -9.18 3.94 7.75
N GLU A 180 -9.67 5.11 8.13
CA GLU A 180 -10.24 5.34 9.45
C GLU A 180 -11.46 4.45 9.71
N ALA A 181 -12.37 4.32 8.73
CA ALA A 181 -13.51 3.42 8.83
C ALA A 181 -13.08 1.96 8.99
N ALA A 182 -12.06 1.53 8.25
CA ALA A 182 -11.49 0.19 8.35
C ALA A 182 -10.86 -0.08 9.71
N LEU A 183 -10.06 0.85 10.24
CA LEU A 183 -9.42 0.70 11.54
C LEU A 183 -10.43 0.59 12.69
N ARG A 184 -11.53 1.36 12.63
CA ARG A 184 -12.64 1.24 13.61
C ARG A 184 -13.37 -0.11 13.52
N ALA A 185 -13.34 -0.75 12.34
CA ALA A 185 -14.02 -2.03 12.09
C ALA A 185 -13.10 -3.25 12.27
N LEU A 186 -11.82 -3.03 12.58
CA LEU A 186 -10.81 -4.09 12.61
C LEU A 186 -11.09 -5.07 13.77
N PRO A 187 -11.14 -6.40 13.50
CA PRO A 187 -11.35 -7.38 14.55
C PRO A 187 -10.17 -7.47 15.53
N GLU A 188 -10.47 -7.92 16.73
CA GLU A 188 -9.46 -8.22 17.74
C GLU A 188 -8.48 -9.30 17.27
N GLY A 189 -7.20 -9.15 17.65
CA GLY A 189 -6.14 -10.11 17.30
C GLY A 189 -5.56 -9.94 15.91
N VAL A 190 -6.07 -9.04 15.08
CA VAL A 190 -5.43 -8.63 13.83
C VAL A 190 -4.32 -7.63 14.13
N ARG A 191 -3.11 -7.90 13.65
CA ARG A 191 -1.98 -6.99 13.81
C ARG A 191 -1.99 -5.91 12.72
N VAL A 192 -1.61 -4.69 13.09
CA VAL A 192 -1.42 -3.59 12.14
C VAL A 192 0.07 -3.31 11.98
N LEU A 193 0.53 -3.25 10.74
CA LEU A 193 1.86 -2.80 10.35
C LEU A 193 1.71 -1.52 9.54
N LEU A 194 2.23 -0.42 10.05
CA LEU A 194 2.20 0.89 9.40
C LEU A 194 3.60 1.22 8.85
N ASP A 195 3.66 1.46 7.54
CA ASP A 195 4.79 2.12 6.89
C ASP A 195 4.55 3.64 6.98
N VAL A 196 5.37 4.31 7.78
CA VAL A 196 5.16 5.74 8.10
C VAL A 196 5.30 6.63 6.86
N SER A 197 6.08 6.27 5.86
CA SER A 197 6.37 7.06 4.66
C SER A 197 6.76 8.54 4.95
N PRO A 198 7.37 9.28 4.00
CA PRO A 198 7.74 10.69 4.24
C PRO A 198 6.54 11.63 4.44
N VAL A 199 5.33 11.25 4.04
CA VAL A 199 4.14 12.13 4.10
C VAL A 199 3.44 12.17 5.46
N ILE A 200 3.72 11.23 6.36
CA ILE A 200 3.11 11.19 7.70
C ILE A 200 4.11 11.36 8.84
N GLY A 201 5.36 11.70 8.51
CA GLY A 201 6.43 12.03 9.45
C GLY A 201 6.35 13.44 10.01
#